data_28fb540e97951f3457db9f1e4502a5bf
#
_entry.id   28fb540e97951f3457db9f1e4502a5bf
#
_cell.length_a   1.000
_cell.length_b   1.000
_cell.length_c   1.000
_cell.angle_alpha   90.00
_cell.angle_beta   90.00
_cell.angle_gamma   90.00
#
_symmetry.space_group_name_H-M   'P 1'
#
loop_
_entity.id
_entity.type
_entity.pdbx_description
1 polymer ?
#
loop_
_entity_poly.entity_id
_entity_poly.type
_entity_poly.pdbx_seq_one_letter_code
_entity_poly.pdbx_strand_id
1 'polypeptide(L)'
;KIIYNINSGSNTIQWDLPSYTNSGTLSIKGSIDIYGISLESKTGVTIDNVPMRGAAGTFFSSINSEMMKYFYKNLNTQLIILQFGGNAMYSGITKKQIEYYAQNIGKQIKYFQNILPDVPILFIGPSDMSENVQGKMQTRHFLVEMINALRDTVINNGAAFWNTFEAMGGENSMVAWANMNPPLASPDYIHFSKRGADRIGEMLYESINN
;
A
#
# COMPACT_ATOMS: atom_id res chain seq x y z
N LYS A 1 24.87 4.46 27.34
CA LYS A 1 24.02 3.25 27.48
C LYS A 1 22.79 3.65 28.27
N ILE A 2 21.64 3.57 27.66
CA ILE A 2 20.37 3.88 28.33
C ILE A 2 19.67 2.54 28.59
N ILE A 3 19.17 2.34 29.80
CA ILE A 3 18.46 1.11 30.19
C ILE A 3 17.07 1.52 30.63
N TYR A 4 16.06 0.86 30.08
CA TYR A 4 14.65 1.02 30.46
C TYR A 4 14.11 -0.27 31.04
N ASN A 5 13.34 -0.15 32.10
CA ASN A 5 12.49 -1.22 32.61
C ASN A 5 11.10 -1.03 32.00
N ILE A 6 10.62 -2.04 31.29
CA ILE A 6 9.32 -2.02 30.62
C ILE A 6 8.32 -2.74 31.52
N ASN A 7 7.19 -2.08 31.78
CA ASN A 7 6.08 -2.68 32.50
C ASN A 7 5.21 -3.53 31.53
N SER A 8 4.30 -4.35 32.07
CA SER A 8 3.35 -5.11 31.25
C SER A 8 2.47 -4.17 30.42
N GLY A 9 2.21 -4.55 29.17
CA GLY A 9 1.41 -3.79 28.20
C GLY A 9 2.22 -3.23 27.03
N SER A 10 1.58 -2.50 26.12
CA SER A 10 2.24 -1.87 24.98
C SER A 10 2.99 -0.62 25.41
N ASN A 11 4.27 -0.55 25.09
CA ASN A 11 5.14 0.56 25.45
C ASN A 11 5.83 1.10 24.19
N THR A 12 5.96 2.43 24.10
CA THR A 12 6.81 3.11 23.12
C THR A 12 7.99 3.72 23.86
N ILE A 13 9.19 3.42 23.39
CA ILE A 13 10.44 3.95 23.95
C ILE A 13 11.10 4.77 22.86
N GLN A 14 11.38 6.04 23.15
CA GLN A 14 12.03 6.95 22.24
C GLN A 14 13.39 7.39 22.79
N TRP A 15 14.40 7.41 21.93
CA TRP A 15 15.72 7.95 22.24
C TRP A 15 16.09 9.03 21.23
N ASP A 16 16.55 10.16 21.71
CA ASP A 16 17.26 11.13 20.89
C ASP A 16 18.70 10.66 20.70
N LEU A 17 19.04 10.39 19.45
CA LEU A 17 20.41 10.06 19.08
C LEU A 17 21.21 11.34 18.80
N PRO A 18 22.54 11.35 19.07
CA PRO A 18 23.39 12.45 18.64
C PRO A 18 23.26 12.69 17.13
N SER A 19 23.29 13.94 16.72
CA SER A 19 23.35 14.30 15.30
C SER A 19 24.52 13.58 14.63
N TYR A 20 24.29 13.09 13.41
CA TYR A 20 25.26 12.32 12.61
C TYR A 20 25.58 10.90 13.13
N THR A 21 24.65 10.25 13.80
CA THR A 21 24.79 8.82 14.13
C THR A 21 24.56 7.96 12.88
N ASN A 22 25.60 7.29 12.40
CA ASN A 22 25.54 6.44 11.21
C ASN A 22 25.26 4.97 11.53
N SER A 23 25.42 4.56 12.77
CA SER A 23 25.21 3.19 13.22
C SER A 23 24.90 3.14 14.70
N GLY A 24 24.16 2.13 15.12
CA GLY A 24 23.83 1.89 16.51
C GLY A 24 23.57 0.41 16.76
N THR A 25 23.69 0.00 18.02
CA THR A 25 23.32 -1.35 18.45
C THR A 25 22.21 -1.26 19.47
N LEU A 26 21.08 -1.86 19.17
CA LEU A 26 19.99 -2.08 20.11
C LEU A 26 20.12 -3.48 20.72
N SER A 27 20.29 -3.55 22.04
CA SER A 27 20.33 -4.82 22.77
C SER A 27 19.06 -4.98 23.60
N ILE A 28 18.35 -6.07 23.38
CA ILE A 28 17.12 -6.40 24.07
C ILE A 28 17.37 -7.65 24.91
N LYS A 29 17.00 -7.60 26.18
CA LYS A 29 17.14 -8.72 27.12
C LYS A 29 15.80 -9.00 27.79
N GLY A 30 15.36 -10.24 27.77
CA GLY A 30 14.09 -10.69 28.35
C GLY A 30 13.18 -11.33 27.32
N SER A 31 11.98 -11.72 27.74
CA SER A 31 10.91 -12.23 26.87
C SER A 31 9.93 -11.09 26.60
N ILE A 32 9.99 -10.53 25.41
CA ILE A 32 9.14 -9.41 24.97
C ILE A 32 8.74 -9.59 23.52
N ASP A 33 7.59 -9.03 23.16
CA ASP A 33 7.16 -8.89 21.77
C ASP A 33 7.61 -7.52 21.26
N ILE A 34 8.26 -7.49 20.09
CA ILE A 34 8.68 -6.28 19.41
C ILE A 34 7.77 -6.05 18.23
N TYR A 35 6.99 -4.98 18.26
CA TYR A 35 6.06 -4.63 17.20
C TYR A 35 6.69 -3.79 16.09
N GLY A 36 7.75 -3.06 16.40
CA GLY A 36 8.49 -2.27 15.41
C GLY A 36 9.68 -1.53 16.01
N ILE A 37 10.59 -1.14 15.14
CA ILE A 37 11.74 -0.26 15.44
C ILE A 37 11.76 0.76 14.33
N SER A 38 11.74 2.06 14.68
CA SER A 38 11.87 3.15 13.73
C SER A 38 13.13 3.97 14.02
N LEU A 39 13.79 4.43 12.95
CA LEU A 39 14.94 5.34 12.98
C LEU A 39 14.59 6.53 12.10
N GLU A 40 14.23 7.64 12.71
CA GLU A 40 13.69 8.79 12.03
C GLU A 40 14.54 10.04 12.26
N SER A 41 14.52 10.93 11.27
CA SER A 41 15.01 12.29 11.44
C SER A 41 14.02 13.12 12.26
N LYS A 42 14.50 14.16 12.95
CA LYS A 42 13.61 15.08 13.71
C LYS A 42 12.70 15.91 12.81
N THR A 43 13.05 16.02 11.54
CA THR A 43 12.31 16.80 10.53
C THR A 43 12.23 16.03 9.23
N GLY A 44 11.18 16.29 8.45
CA GLY A 44 10.95 15.63 7.16
C GLY A 44 9.68 14.78 7.17
N VAL A 45 9.56 13.91 6.18
CA VAL A 45 8.46 12.95 6.03
C VAL A 45 9.03 11.54 6.16
N THR A 46 8.42 10.74 7.01
CA THR A 46 8.71 9.30 7.14
C THR A 46 7.64 8.51 6.39
N ILE A 47 8.06 7.52 5.63
CA ILE A 47 7.16 6.59 4.95
C ILE A 47 7.39 5.18 5.49
N ASP A 48 6.40 4.65 6.20
CA ASP A 48 6.40 3.28 6.69
C ASP A 48 5.79 2.36 5.63
N ASN A 49 6.59 1.47 5.09
CA ASN A 49 6.12 0.46 4.16
C ASN A 49 5.77 -0.83 4.94
N VAL A 50 4.49 -1.19 4.93
CA VAL A 50 3.95 -2.41 5.59
C VAL A 50 3.56 -3.44 4.52
N PRO A 51 4.53 -4.14 3.93
CA PRO A 51 4.26 -5.04 2.82
C PRO A 51 3.62 -6.34 3.33
N MET A 52 2.53 -6.74 2.69
CA MET A 52 1.93 -8.07 2.86
C MET A 52 1.88 -8.79 1.52
N ARG A 53 2.86 -9.62 1.27
CA ARG A 53 2.99 -10.36 0.01
C ARG A 53 1.76 -11.24 -0.25
N GLY A 54 1.17 -11.11 -1.43
CA GLY A 54 -0.01 -11.88 -1.85
C GLY A 54 -1.33 -11.42 -1.24
N ALA A 55 -1.34 -10.41 -0.36
CA ALA A 55 -2.55 -9.94 0.27
C ALA A 55 -3.45 -9.16 -0.70
N ALA A 56 -4.76 -9.32 -0.52
CA ALA A 56 -5.78 -8.57 -1.24
C ALA A 56 -6.32 -7.35 -0.48
N GLY A 57 -5.77 -7.04 0.70
CA GLY A 57 -6.13 -5.85 1.48
C GLY A 57 -7.47 -5.91 2.22
N THR A 58 -8.02 -7.09 2.45
CA THR A 58 -9.37 -7.27 3.03
C THR A 58 -9.38 -7.73 4.49
N PHE A 59 -8.26 -7.61 5.21
CA PHE A 59 -8.07 -8.20 6.53
C PHE A 59 -7.96 -7.17 7.68
N PHE A 60 -7.76 -5.89 7.41
CA PHE A 60 -7.52 -4.89 8.47
C PHE A 60 -8.64 -4.81 9.50
N SER A 61 -9.89 -4.92 9.05
CA SER A 61 -11.06 -4.89 9.94
C SER A 61 -11.15 -6.08 10.93
N SER A 62 -10.30 -7.10 10.78
CA SER A 62 -10.17 -8.20 11.72
C SER A 62 -9.08 -7.97 12.78
N ILE A 63 -8.26 -6.93 12.63
CA ILE A 63 -7.22 -6.58 13.58
C ILE A 63 -7.84 -5.79 14.74
N ASN A 64 -7.30 -5.97 15.95
CA ASN A 64 -7.75 -5.24 17.11
C ASN A 64 -7.63 -3.71 16.90
N SER A 65 -8.75 -3.02 16.94
CA SER A 65 -8.86 -1.59 16.62
C SER A 65 -8.11 -0.70 17.60
N GLU A 66 -8.12 -1.03 18.90
CA GLU A 66 -7.42 -0.24 19.92
C GLU A 66 -5.92 -0.34 19.76
N MET A 67 -5.40 -1.53 19.42
CA MET A 67 -3.99 -1.74 19.13
C MET A 67 -3.57 -0.96 17.87
N MET A 68 -4.33 -1.07 16.78
CA MET A 68 -4.05 -0.32 15.55
C MET A 68 -4.05 1.19 15.80
N LYS A 69 -5.07 1.69 16.50
CA LYS A 69 -5.18 3.10 16.88
C LYS A 69 -3.99 3.57 17.71
N TYR A 70 -3.57 2.76 18.70
CA TYR A 70 -2.41 3.06 19.53
C TYR A 70 -1.13 3.23 18.70
N PHE A 71 -0.83 2.27 17.82
CA PHE A 71 0.39 2.33 17.01
C PHE A 71 0.38 3.47 16.01
N TYR A 72 -0.69 3.64 15.23
CA TYR A 72 -0.76 4.70 14.23
C TYR A 72 -0.75 6.11 14.83
N LYS A 73 -1.34 6.29 16.04
CA LYS A 73 -1.23 7.56 16.75
C LYS A 73 0.20 7.84 17.24
N ASN A 74 0.89 6.82 17.75
CA ASN A 74 2.28 6.98 18.20
C ASN A 74 3.25 7.25 17.03
N LEU A 75 2.95 6.75 15.83
CA LEU A 75 3.68 7.06 14.60
C LEU A 75 3.33 8.44 14.03
N ASN A 76 2.39 9.17 14.65
CA ASN A 76 1.91 10.46 14.14
C ASN A 76 1.47 10.38 12.67
N THR A 77 0.74 9.33 12.32
CA THR A 77 0.32 9.05 10.94
C THR A 77 -0.53 10.19 10.38
N GLN A 78 -0.11 10.75 9.25
CA GLN A 78 -0.76 11.89 8.59
C GLN A 78 -1.48 11.48 7.30
N LEU A 79 -1.16 10.34 6.73
CA LEU A 79 -1.76 9.78 5.52
C LEU A 79 -1.69 8.27 5.55
N ILE A 80 -2.76 7.60 5.17
CA ILE A 80 -2.77 6.15 4.92
C ILE A 80 -2.84 5.92 3.41
N ILE A 81 -1.88 5.16 2.87
CA ILE A 81 -1.89 4.75 1.48
C ILE A 81 -2.21 3.25 1.41
N LEU A 82 -3.28 2.90 0.72
CA LEU A 82 -3.71 1.52 0.47
C LEU A 82 -3.47 1.17 -1.00
N GLN A 83 -2.61 0.20 -1.29
CA GLN A 83 -2.32 -0.25 -2.64
C GLN A 83 -2.69 -1.72 -2.80
N PHE A 84 -3.87 -1.98 -3.36
CA PHE A 84 -4.43 -3.32 -3.50
C PHE A 84 -5.23 -3.44 -4.81
N GLY A 85 -5.67 -4.66 -5.12
CA GLY A 85 -6.52 -4.97 -6.26
C GLY A 85 -5.87 -5.96 -7.23
N GLY A 86 -4.55 -5.84 -7.49
CA GLY A 86 -3.84 -6.75 -8.38
C GLY A 86 -3.96 -8.22 -7.94
N ASN A 87 -3.73 -8.51 -6.67
CA ASN A 87 -3.82 -9.87 -6.12
C ASN A 87 -5.27 -10.42 -6.04
N ALA A 88 -6.27 -9.57 -6.21
CA ALA A 88 -7.67 -10.00 -6.32
C ALA A 88 -8.07 -10.39 -7.74
N MET A 89 -7.24 -10.08 -8.74
CA MET A 89 -7.46 -10.41 -10.14
C MET A 89 -6.92 -11.80 -10.47
N TYR A 90 -7.74 -12.83 -10.32
CA TYR A 90 -7.40 -14.21 -10.70
C TYR A 90 -8.17 -14.66 -11.94
N SER A 91 -7.70 -15.72 -12.58
CA SER A 91 -8.36 -16.29 -13.76
C SER A 91 -9.77 -16.79 -13.43
N GLY A 92 -10.76 -16.42 -14.23
CA GLY A 92 -12.15 -16.80 -14.03
C GLY A 92 -12.92 -15.97 -13.00
N ILE A 93 -12.37 -14.83 -12.54
CA ILE A 93 -13.12 -13.91 -11.68
C ILE A 93 -14.42 -13.45 -12.39
N THR A 94 -15.47 -13.28 -11.61
CA THR A 94 -16.79 -12.84 -12.09
C THR A 94 -17.09 -11.40 -11.66
N LYS A 95 -17.99 -10.70 -12.34
CA LYS A 95 -18.43 -9.35 -11.94
C LYS A 95 -18.96 -9.31 -10.51
N LYS A 96 -19.71 -10.32 -10.08
CA LYS A 96 -20.21 -10.42 -8.69
C LYS A 96 -19.08 -10.50 -7.67
N GLN A 97 -18.00 -11.20 -7.98
CA GLN A 97 -16.82 -11.29 -7.10
C GLN A 97 -16.04 -9.98 -7.05
N ILE A 98 -15.99 -9.25 -8.18
CA ILE A 98 -15.41 -7.90 -8.23
C ILE A 98 -16.18 -6.94 -7.34
N GLU A 99 -17.50 -6.90 -7.46
CA GLU A 99 -18.38 -6.08 -6.61
C GLU A 99 -18.21 -6.41 -5.13
N TYR A 100 -18.20 -7.70 -4.79
CA TYR A 100 -17.96 -8.17 -3.42
C TYR A 100 -16.59 -7.74 -2.89
N TYR A 101 -15.54 -7.86 -3.71
CA TYR A 101 -14.20 -7.42 -3.36
C TYR A 101 -14.15 -5.90 -3.10
N ALA A 102 -14.70 -5.11 -4.00
CA ALA A 102 -14.76 -3.66 -3.85
C ALA A 102 -15.51 -3.25 -2.57
N GLN A 103 -16.64 -3.89 -2.26
CA GLN A 103 -17.37 -3.67 -1.00
C GLN A 103 -16.50 -4.00 0.24
N ASN A 104 -15.69 -5.06 0.19
CA ASN A 104 -14.78 -5.38 1.28
C ASN A 104 -13.68 -4.32 1.44
N ILE A 105 -13.16 -3.75 0.36
CA ILE A 105 -12.24 -2.61 0.44
C ILE A 105 -12.94 -1.41 1.10
N GLY A 106 -14.19 -1.12 0.76
CA GLY A 106 -14.98 -0.09 1.44
C GLY A 106 -15.08 -0.29 2.96
N LYS A 107 -15.22 -1.55 3.42
CA LYS A 107 -15.20 -1.87 4.86
C LYS A 107 -13.84 -1.58 5.50
N GLN A 108 -12.73 -1.82 4.79
CA GLN A 108 -11.41 -1.51 5.29
C GLN A 108 -11.19 0.00 5.42
N ILE A 109 -11.65 0.78 4.44
CA ILE A 109 -11.60 2.25 4.50
C ILE A 109 -12.39 2.75 5.71
N LYS A 110 -13.61 2.29 5.90
CA LYS A 110 -14.41 2.64 7.09
C LYS A 110 -13.75 2.25 8.40
N TYR A 111 -13.08 1.10 8.45
CA TYR A 111 -12.34 0.68 9.62
C TYR A 111 -11.23 1.70 9.97
N PHE A 112 -10.42 2.12 9.00
CA PHE A 112 -9.40 3.13 9.24
C PHE A 112 -9.99 4.49 9.63
N GLN A 113 -11.05 4.94 8.99
CA GLN A 113 -11.74 6.19 9.34
C GLN A 113 -12.28 6.18 10.78
N ASN A 114 -12.75 5.02 11.26
CA ASN A 114 -13.24 4.89 12.63
C ASN A 114 -12.12 4.97 13.68
N ILE A 115 -10.94 4.43 13.39
CA ILE A 115 -9.81 4.43 14.34
C ILE A 115 -8.96 5.70 14.23
N LEU A 116 -8.93 6.33 13.06
CA LEU A 116 -8.13 7.52 12.72
C LEU A 116 -8.98 8.51 11.89
N PRO A 117 -9.99 9.15 12.50
CA PRO A 117 -10.98 9.94 11.76
C PRO A 117 -10.41 11.16 11.04
N ASP A 118 -9.28 11.70 11.55
CA ASP A 118 -8.64 12.90 11.00
C ASP A 118 -7.53 12.59 9.97
N VAL A 119 -7.28 11.30 9.69
CA VAL A 119 -6.22 10.87 8.79
C VAL A 119 -6.81 10.57 7.41
N PRO A 120 -6.43 11.31 6.35
CA PRO A 120 -6.88 11.03 5.00
C PRO A 120 -6.38 9.67 4.50
N ILE A 121 -7.16 9.09 3.58
CA ILE A 121 -6.84 7.81 2.96
C ILE A 121 -6.72 8.02 1.45
N LEU A 122 -5.60 7.56 0.88
CA LEU A 122 -5.37 7.46 -0.55
C LEU A 122 -5.37 5.98 -0.94
N PHE A 123 -6.21 5.59 -1.87
CA PHE A 123 -6.18 4.27 -2.47
C PHE A 123 -5.49 4.34 -3.84
N ILE A 124 -4.44 3.55 -4.00
CA ILE A 124 -3.75 3.36 -5.27
C ILE A 124 -4.37 2.14 -5.95
N GLY A 125 -5.06 2.38 -7.06
CA GLY A 125 -5.70 1.33 -7.86
C GLY A 125 -4.68 0.40 -8.53
N PRO A 126 -5.11 -0.77 -9.00
CA PRO A 126 -4.22 -1.70 -9.69
C PRO A 126 -3.65 -1.10 -10.98
N SER A 127 -2.44 -1.53 -11.32
CA SER A 127 -1.81 -1.29 -12.61
C SER A 127 -2.51 -2.08 -13.71
N ASP A 128 -2.20 -1.77 -14.97
CA ASP A 128 -2.44 -2.74 -16.04
C ASP A 128 -1.70 -4.05 -15.73
N MET A 129 -2.30 -5.14 -16.09
CA MET A 129 -1.71 -6.48 -16.06
C MET A 129 -2.26 -7.28 -17.23
N SER A 130 -1.41 -8.11 -17.81
CA SER A 130 -1.78 -8.80 -19.04
C SER A 130 -2.04 -10.28 -18.81
N GLU A 131 -2.80 -10.87 -19.74
CA GLU A 131 -2.98 -12.30 -19.89
C GLU A 131 -2.83 -12.70 -21.35
N ASN A 132 -2.47 -13.97 -21.57
CA ASN A 132 -2.34 -14.49 -22.93
C ASN A 132 -3.71 -14.93 -23.47
N VAL A 133 -4.15 -14.29 -24.53
CA VAL A 133 -5.36 -14.66 -25.26
C VAL A 133 -4.99 -15.03 -26.69
N GLN A 134 -5.09 -16.30 -27.04
CA GLN A 134 -4.78 -16.84 -28.37
C GLN A 134 -3.36 -16.46 -28.88
N GLY A 135 -2.38 -16.50 -28.00
CA GLY A 135 -0.98 -16.19 -28.33
C GLY A 135 -0.62 -14.70 -28.28
N LYS A 136 -1.54 -13.81 -27.93
CA LYS A 136 -1.28 -12.38 -27.78
C LYS A 136 -1.43 -11.97 -26.32
N MET A 137 -0.50 -11.21 -25.79
CA MET A 137 -0.62 -10.56 -24.49
C MET A 137 -1.49 -9.33 -24.64
N GLN A 138 -2.51 -9.23 -23.78
CA GLN A 138 -3.43 -8.11 -23.71
C GLN A 138 -3.88 -7.86 -22.27
N THR A 139 -4.43 -6.70 -21.99
CA THR A 139 -5.02 -6.37 -20.68
C THR A 139 -5.95 -7.47 -20.22
N ARG A 140 -5.77 -7.90 -18.96
CA ARG A 140 -6.55 -8.98 -18.35
C ARG A 140 -8.03 -8.68 -18.36
N HIS A 141 -8.80 -9.69 -18.71
CA HIS A 141 -10.27 -9.60 -18.72
C HIS A 141 -10.83 -9.13 -17.36
N PHE A 142 -11.80 -8.26 -17.37
CA PHE A 142 -12.41 -7.63 -16.20
C PHE A 142 -11.50 -6.71 -15.36
N LEU A 143 -10.30 -6.39 -15.79
CA LEU A 143 -9.43 -5.47 -15.03
C LEU A 143 -10.04 -4.05 -14.96
N VAL A 144 -10.58 -3.55 -16.06
CA VAL A 144 -11.21 -2.23 -16.11
C VAL A 144 -12.44 -2.18 -15.20
N GLU A 145 -13.25 -3.24 -15.20
CA GLU A 145 -14.40 -3.36 -14.28
C GLU A 145 -13.96 -3.36 -12.81
N MET A 146 -12.87 -4.06 -12.48
CA MET A 146 -12.29 -4.05 -11.14
C MET A 146 -11.86 -2.64 -10.73
N ILE A 147 -11.16 -1.93 -11.61
CA ILE A 147 -10.70 -0.57 -11.35
C ILE A 147 -11.88 0.37 -11.11
N ASN A 148 -12.91 0.30 -11.96
CA ASN A 148 -14.10 1.13 -11.83
C ASN A 148 -14.84 0.83 -10.52
N ALA A 149 -15.05 -0.44 -10.18
CA ALA A 149 -15.71 -0.83 -8.93
C ALA A 149 -14.94 -0.36 -7.70
N LEU A 150 -13.60 -0.46 -7.71
CA LEU A 150 -12.74 0.05 -6.65
C LEU A 150 -12.81 1.57 -6.54
N ARG A 151 -12.66 2.29 -7.68
CA ARG A 151 -12.73 3.76 -7.70
C ARG A 151 -14.04 4.25 -7.10
N ASP A 152 -15.16 3.73 -7.59
CA ASP A 152 -16.48 4.17 -7.15
C ASP A 152 -16.68 3.86 -5.66
N THR A 153 -16.25 2.67 -5.19
CA THR A 153 -16.31 2.31 -3.77
C THR A 153 -15.43 3.21 -2.91
N VAL A 154 -14.20 3.48 -3.31
CA VAL A 154 -13.24 4.31 -2.56
C VAL A 154 -13.78 5.74 -2.43
N ILE A 155 -14.20 6.35 -3.52
CA ILE A 155 -14.74 7.73 -3.54
C ILE A 155 -16.03 7.81 -2.73
N ASN A 156 -16.96 6.87 -2.89
CA ASN A 156 -18.21 6.85 -2.13
C ASN A 156 -18.01 6.62 -0.61
N ASN A 157 -16.84 6.12 -0.21
CA ASN A 157 -16.45 6.02 1.19
C ASN A 157 -15.55 7.18 1.65
N GLY A 158 -15.44 8.27 0.88
CA GLY A 158 -14.74 9.49 1.29
C GLY A 158 -13.21 9.40 1.29
N ALA A 159 -12.64 8.46 0.54
CA ALA A 159 -11.20 8.34 0.33
C ALA A 159 -10.80 8.84 -1.08
N ALA A 160 -9.56 9.24 -1.25
CA ALA A 160 -9.01 9.59 -2.56
C ALA A 160 -8.61 8.32 -3.33
N PHE A 161 -8.73 8.37 -4.66
CA PHE A 161 -8.34 7.27 -5.55
C PHE A 161 -7.35 7.77 -6.59
N TRP A 162 -6.19 7.12 -6.69
CA TRP A 162 -5.23 7.33 -7.76
C TRP A 162 -5.26 6.16 -8.73
N ASN A 163 -5.49 6.44 -10.02
CA ASN A 163 -5.67 5.42 -11.05
C ASN A 163 -4.34 5.07 -11.72
N THR A 164 -3.64 4.07 -11.20
CA THR A 164 -2.37 3.59 -11.76
C THR A 164 -2.51 3.13 -13.21
N PHE A 165 -3.61 2.47 -13.53
CA PHE A 165 -3.88 1.97 -14.89
C PHE A 165 -3.94 3.12 -15.91
N GLU A 166 -4.66 4.20 -15.62
CA GLU A 166 -4.71 5.38 -16.50
C GLU A 166 -3.37 6.10 -16.54
N ALA A 167 -2.69 6.24 -15.40
CA ALA A 167 -1.39 6.87 -15.34
C ALA A 167 -0.34 6.15 -16.21
N MET A 168 -0.44 4.83 -16.35
CA MET A 168 0.42 4.02 -17.22
C MET A 168 0.10 4.17 -18.72
N GLY A 169 -1.09 4.65 -19.06
CA GLY A 169 -1.58 4.74 -20.45
C GLY A 169 -2.76 3.85 -20.78
N GLY A 170 -3.38 3.21 -19.78
CA GLY A 170 -4.61 2.41 -19.95
C GLY A 170 -4.38 1.00 -20.49
N GLU A 171 -5.29 0.54 -21.33
CA GLU A 171 -5.27 -0.82 -21.91
C GLU A 171 -3.99 -1.10 -22.69
N ASN A 172 -3.42 -2.29 -22.47
CA ASN A 172 -2.16 -2.77 -23.05
C ASN A 172 -0.90 -1.95 -22.70
N SER A 173 -1.01 -1.05 -21.73
CA SER A 173 0.15 -0.29 -21.27
C SER A 173 1.23 -1.20 -20.65
N MET A 174 0.86 -2.27 -19.96
CA MET A 174 1.81 -3.24 -19.42
C MET A 174 2.61 -3.92 -20.54
N VAL A 175 1.96 -4.27 -21.65
CA VAL A 175 2.65 -4.82 -22.83
C VAL A 175 3.59 -3.79 -23.43
N ALA A 176 3.15 -2.55 -23.57
CA ALA A 176 3.98 -1.47 -24.07
C ALA A 176 5.21 -1.24 -23.17
N TRP A 177 5.01 -1.21 -21.86
CA TRP A 177 6.08 -1.01 -20.88
C TRP A 177 7.10 -2.17 -20.85
N ALA A 178 6.65 -3.41 -21.04
CA ALA A 178 7.53 -4.57 -21.11
C ALA A 178 8.41 -4.55 -22.38
N ASN A 179 7.91 -3.97 -23.46
CA ASN A 179 8.62 -3.87 -24.76
C ASN A 179 9.46 -2.59 -24.90
N MET A 180 9.49 -1.71 -23.92
CA MET A 180 10.38 -0.54 -23.93
C MET A 180 11.86 -0.96 -23.82
N ASN A 181 12.76 -0.10 -24.25
CA ASN A 181 14.19 -0.29 -24.09
C ASN A 181 14.81 0.94 -23.38
N PRO A 182 15.21 0.81 -22.10
CA PRO A 182 15.05 -0.36 -21.24
C PRO A 182 13.60 -0.54 -20.75
N PRO A 183 13.19 -1.78 -20.40
CA PRO A 183 11.83 -2.10 -20.07
C PRO A 183 11.40 -1.50 -18.71
N LEU A 184 10.15 -1.04 -18.62
CA LEU A 184 9.51 -0.56 -17.40
C LEU A 184 8.68 -1.67 -16.72
N ALA A 185 8.35 -2.75 -17.43
CA ALA A 185 7.69 -3.91 -16.85
C ALA A 185 8.52 -5.17 -16.95
N SER A 186 8.25 -6.14 -16.12
CA SER A 186 8.87 -7.46 -16.11
C SER A 186 8.35 -8.32 -17.27
N PRO A 187 9.09 -9.36 -17.69
CA PRO A 187 8.66 -10.25 -18.78
C PRO A 187 7.39 -11.06 -18.49
N ASP A 188 6.91 -11.04 -17.26
CA ASP A 188 5.64 -11.68 -16.87
C ASP A 188 4.39 -10.84 -17.21
N TYR A 189 4.60 -9.59 -17.66
CA TYR A 189 3.54 -8.64 -18.02
C TYR A 189 2.54 -8.33 -16.89
N ILE A 190 3.02 -8.44 -15.64
CA ILE A 190 2.23 -8.19 -14.42
C ILE A 190 2.96 -7.23 -13.48
N HIS A 191 4.25 -7.46 -13.27
CA HIS A 191 5.05 -6.70 -12.32
C HIS A 191 5.89 -5.64 -13.01
N PHE A 192 6.15 -4.55 -12.31
CA PHE A 192 7.08 -3.52 -12.76
C PHE A 192 8.53 -4.01 -12.67
N SER A 193 9.36 -3.52 -13.59
CA SER A 193 10.80 -3.48 -13.35
C SER A 193 11.11 -2.44 -12.25
N LYS A 194 12.35 -2.42 -11.73
CA LYS A 194 12.77 -1.36 -10.80
C LYS A 194 12.49 0.05 -11.38
N ARG A 195 12.85 0.26 -12.66
CA ARG A 195 12.63 1.54 -13.36
C ARG A 195 11.14 1.87 -13.52
N GLY A 196 10.31 0.87 -13.77
CA GLY A 196 8.87 1.06 -13.84
C GLY A 196 8.28 1.45 -12.49
N ALA A 197 8.75 0.83 -11.41
CA ALA A 197 8.34 1.20 -10.06
C ALA A 197 8.78 2.64 -9.71
N ASP A 198 10.01 3.02 -10.05
CA ASP A 198 10.51 4.39 -9.89
C ASP A 198 9.62 5.37 -10.68
N ARG A 199 9.27 5.05 -11.94
CA ARG A 199 8.40 5.88 -12.79
C ARG A 199 6.99 6.05 -12.21
N ILE A 200 6.38 4.99 -11.67
CA ILE A 200 5.08 5.06 -10.99
C ILE A 200 5.17 5.96 -9.76
N GLY A 201 6.25 5.84 -8.99
CA GLY A 201 6.48 6.71 -7.82
C GLY A 201 6.58 8.18 -8.21
N GLU A 202 7.29 8.53 -9.28
CA GLU A 202 7.37 9.89 -9.82
C GLU A 202 5.97 10.42 -10.22
N MET A 203 5.21 9.63 -10.98
CA MET A 203 3.88 10.03 -11.46
C MET A 203 2.90 10.24 -10.29
N LEU A 204 2.95 9.38 -9.27
CA LEU A 204 2.15 9.54 -8.06
C LEU A 204 2.56 10.83 -7.31
N TYR A 205 3.88 11.05 -7.14
CA TYR A 205 4.41 12.24 -6.48
C TYR A 205 3.97 13.52 -7.19
N GLU A 206 4.09 13.58 -8.51
CA GLU A 206 3.61 14.70 -9.33
C GLU A 206 2.11 14.94 -9.16
N SER A 207 1.31 13.86 -9.09
CA SER A 207 -0.15 13.95 -8.91
C SER A 207 -0.58 14.47 -7.54
N ILE A 208 0.26 14.29 -6.50
CA ILE A 208 -0.05 14.77 -5.14
C ILE A 208 0.38 16.24 -4.96
N ASN A 209 1.38 16.70 -5.72
CA ASN A 209 1.96 18.04 -5.56
C ASN A 209 1.40 19.10 -6.53
N ASN A 210 0.56 18.70 -7.49
CA ASN A 210 -0.14 19.60 -8.42
C ASN A 210 -1.60 19.81 -7.98
#